data_27dd78dfc7d20e057e65bc3df69ad766
#
_entry.id   27dd78dfc7d20e057e65bc3df69ad766
#
_cell.length_a   1.000
_cell.length_b   1.000
_cell.length_c   1.000
_cell.angle_alpha   90.00
_cell.angle_beta   90.00
_cell.angle_gamma   90.00
#
_symmetry.space_group_name_H-M   'P 1'
#
loop_
_entity.id
_entity.type
_entity.pdbx_description
1 polymer ?
#
loop_
_entity_poly.entity_id
_entity_poly.type
_entity_poly.pdbx_seq_one_letter_code
_entity_poly.pdbx_strand_id
1 'polypeptide(L)'
;VYDRIVKWLLERPVAALVSYGAFTLIAIFLFVKWPSTFVPDEDDGYFIAVVQLPPAASLERTQAVGKQINAILDTYPEVKNYIGISGFSIMGGEQSNAGTYFVVLKPWGERKGKNHTAAAVVKRFNEMAYSIQEGQIFAMVPPAIPGLGATGGLQLQLEDNRNLGPTEMQQAIGTLLNTYRTKPALASISSQ
;
A
#
# COMPACT_ATOMS: atom_id res chain seq x y z
N VAL A 1 27.13 -37.19 -22.23
CA VAL A 1 25.76 -37.17 -21.73
C VAL A 1 24.78 -36.75 -22.82
N TYR A 2 25.05 -35.67 -23.55
CA TYR A 2 24.21 -35.10 -24.60
C TYR A 2 23.87 -36.12 -25.70
N ASP A 3 24.90 -36.74 -26.32
CA ASP A 3 24.70 -37.69 -27.41
C ASP A 3 23.81 -38.89 -27.02
N ARG A 4 23.92 -39.35 -25.78
CA ARG A 4 23.11 -40.44 -25.27
C ARG A 4 21.65 -40.08 -25.14
N ILE A 5 21.35 -38.83 -24.67
CA ILE A 5 19.99 -38.32 -24.54
C ILE A 5 19.36 -38.12 -25.93
N VAL A 6 20.09 -37.51 -26.85
CA VAL A 6 19.64 -37.28 -28.23
C VAL A 6 19.34 -38.59 -28.95
N LYS A 7 20.24 -39.58 -28.90
CA LYS A 7 20.00 -40.91 -29.50
C LYS A 7 18.77 -41.57 -28.91
N TRP A 8 18.61 -41.54 -27.58
CA TRP A 8 17.44 -42.12 -26.92
C TRP A 8 16.13 -41.46 -27.34
N LEU A 9 16.11 -40.12 -27.50
CA LEU A 9 14.95 -39.38 -27.98
C LEU A 9 14.61 -39.68 -29.44
N LEU A 10 15.64 -39.84 -30.32
CA LEU A 10 15.42 -40.16 -31.72
C LEU A 10 14.93 -41.61 -31.93
N GLU A 11 15.34 -42.53 -31.07
CA GLU A 11 14.88 -43.91 -31.08
C GLU A 11 13.45 -44.08 -30.57
N ARG A 12 12.93 -43.07 -29.83
CA ARG A 12 11.59 -43.11 -29.20
C ARG A 12 10.79 -41.83 -29.47
N PRO A 13 10.35 -41.59 -30.70
CA PRO A 13 9.73 -40.33 -31.08
C PRO A 13 8.45 -40.02 -30.32
N VAL A 14 7.66 -41.06 -29.95
CA VAL A 14 6.44 -40.87 -29.13
C VAL A 14 6.80 -40.41 -27.72
N ALA A 15 7.80 -40.97 -27.10
CA ALA A 15 8.27 -40.55 -25.78
C ALA A 15 8.82 -39.11 -25.80
N ALA A 16 9.51 -38.73 -26.86
CA ALA A 16 10.01 -37.39 -27.08
C ALA A 16 8.84 -36.38 -27.20
N LEU A 17 7.80 -36.73 -27.97
CA LEU A 17 6.62 -35.87 -28.16
C LEU A 17 5.82 -35.71 -26.84
N VAL A 18 5.65 -36.79 -26.11
CA VAL A 18 4.95 -36.77 -24.80
C VAL A 18 5.72 -35.92 -23.78
N SER A 19 7.06 -36.10 -23.72
CA SER A 19 7.87 -35.30 -22.78
C SER A 19 7.86 -33.81 -23.15
N TYR A 20 7.93 -33.49 -24.44
CA TYR A 20 7.80 -32.10 -24.92
C TYR A 20 6.42 -31.50 -24.58
N GLY A 21 5.34 -32.24 -24.82
CA GLY A 21 4.00 -31.82 -24.47
C GLY A 21 3.81 -31.59 -22.97
N ALA A 22 4.32 -32.51 -22.15
CA ALA A 22 4.29 -32.37 -20.70
C ALA A 22 5.08 -31.13 -20.23
N PHE A 23 6.28 -30.91 -20.76
CA PHE A 23 7.10 -29.74 -20.44
C PHE A 23 6.40 -28.44 -20.86
N THR A 24 5.79 -28.40 -22.05
CA THR A 24 5.02 -27.24 -22.54
C THR A 24 3.81 -26.95 -21.64
N LEU A 25 3.06 -27.97 -21.23
CA LEU A 25 1.92 -27.80 -20.32
C LEU A 25 2.36 -27.27 -18.95
N ILE A 26 3.48 -27.79 -18.41
CA ILE A 26 4.07 -27.28 -17.16
C ILE A 26 4.48 -25.82 -17.32
N ALA A 27 5.13 -25.47 -18.42
CA ALA A 27 5.53 -24.09 -18.70
C ALA A 27 4.34 -23.13 -18.78
N ILE A 28 3.28 -23.52 -19.50
CA ILE A 28 2.05 -22.74 -19.59
C ILE A 28 1.39 -22.61 -18.20
N PHE A 29 1.31 -23.70 -17.44
CA PHE A 29 0.76 -23.69 -16.09
C PHE A 29 1.53 -22.73 -15.16
N LEU A 30 2.85 -22.79 -15.19
CA LEU A 30 3.70 -21.88 -14.41
C LEU A 30 3.50 -20.43 -14.86
N PHE A 31 3.46 -20.18 -16.16
CA PHE A 31 3.26 -18.83 -16.70
C PHE A 31 1.93 -18.22 -16.30
N VAL A 32 0.84 -19.00 -16.33
CA VAL A 32 -0.50 -18.53 -15.94
C VAL A 32 -0.63 -18.35 -14.43
N LYS A 33 0.04 -19.20 -13.64
CA LYS A 33 -0.02 -19.16 -12.17
C LYS A 33 0.95 -18.16 -11.54
N TRP A 34 1.99 -17.77 -12.26
CA TRP A 34 2.98 -16.83 -11.74
C TRP A 34 2.37 -15.42 -11.69
N PRO A 35 2.36 -14.77 -10.53
CA PRO A 35 1.85 -13.40 -10.45
C PRO A 35 2.74 -12.49 -11.31
N SER A 36 2.15 -11.89 -12.34
CA SER A 36 2.83 -10.90 -13.17
C SER A 36 2.55 -9.50 -12.59
N THR A 37 3.47 -8.97 -11.83
CA THR A 37 3.47 -7.57 -11.43
C THR A 37 4.60 -6.85 -12.16
N PHE A 38 4.36 -5.60 -12.57
CA PHE A 38 5.39 -4.80 -13.26
C PHE A 38 6.57 -4.50 -12.34
N VAL A 39 6.29 -4.25 -11.07
CA VAL A 39 7.27 -4.10 -9.99
C VAL A 39 6.73 -4.89 -8.79
N PRO A 40 7.48 -5.87 -8.25
CA PRO A 40 7.10 -6.53 -7.01
C PRO A 40 7.08 -5.52 -5.85
N ASP A 41 6.13 -5.69 -4.94
CA ASP A 41 6.13 -4.95 -3.69
C ASP A 41 7.34 -5.39 -2.85
N GLU A 42 8.25 -4.49 -2.60
CA GLU A 42 9.44 -4.74 -1.78
C GLU A 42 9.23 -4.21 -0.35
N ASP A 43 9.85 -4.86 0.61
CA ASP A 43 9.88 -4.39 2.00
C ASP A 43 11.12 -3.54 2.21
N ASP A 44 11.01 -2.23 1.95
CA ASP A 44 12.10 -1.27 2.12
C ASP A 44 12.46 -0.99 3.59
N GLY A 45 11.80 -1.64 4.54
CA GLY A 45 12.06 -1.49 5.96
C GLY A 45 11.58 -0.16 6.54
N TYR A 46 10.65 0.51 5.89
CA TYR A 46 9.98 1.70 6.43
C TYR A 46 8.55 1.83 5.90
N PHE A 47 7.75 2.63 6.60
CA PHE A 47 6.42 3.01 6.14
C PHE A 47 6.13 4.46 6.54
N ILE A 48 5.10 5.02 5.92
CA ILE A 48 4.63 6.38 6.19
C ILE A 48 3.24 6.29 6.81
N ALA A 49 3.02 7.01 7.91
CA ALA A 49 1.68 7.20 8.45
C ALA A 49 1.27 8.67 8.33
N VAL A 50 0.04 8.87 7.88
CA VAL A 50 -0.56 10.20 7.68
C VAL A 50 -1.67 10.38 8.69
N VAL A 51 -1.71 11.57 9.26
CA VAL A 51 -2.68 12.02 10.24
C VAL A 51 -3.43 13.20 9.66
N GLN A 52 -4.74 13.13 9.61
CA GLN A 52 -5.58 14.22 9.16
C GLN A 52 -6.72 14.44 10.15
N LEU A 53 -6.67 15.56 10.84
CA LEU A 53 -7.74 16.01 11.74
C LEU A 53 -8.79 16.82 10.97
N PRO A 54 -9.97 17.04 11.56
CA PRO A 54 -10.98 17.89 10.96
C PRO A 54 -10.45 19.30 10.65
N PRO A 55 -11.01 19.97 9.65
CA PRO A 55 -10.66 21.35 9.33
C PRO A 55 -10.73 22.24 10.58
N ALA A 56 -9.82 23.21 10.69
CA ALA A 56 -9.66 24.11 11.84
C ALA A 56 -9.15 23.46 13.15
N ALA A 57 -8.69 22.23 13.15
CA ALA A 57 -7.97 21.68 14.30
C ALA A 57 -6.64 22.44 14.50
N SER A 58 -6.34 22.80 15.75
CA SER A 58 -5.09 23.48 16.08
C SER A 58 -3.89 22.52 16.01
N LEU A 59 -2.69 23.07 15.84
CA LEU A 59 -1.45 22.31 15.86
C LEU A 59 -1.27 21.54 17.18
N GLU A 60 -1.68 22.12 18.32
CA GLU A 60 -1.61 21.47 19.63
C GLU A 60 -2.47 20.20 19.68
N ARG A 61 -3.66 20.25 19.05
CA ARG A 61 -4.54 19.09 18.96
C ARG A 61 -3.90 17.99 18.08
N THR A 62 -3.28 18.39 16.97
CA THR A 62 -2.54 17.47 16.11
C THR A 62 -1.35 16.83 16.86
N GLN A 63 -0.64 17.61 17.68
CA GLN A 63 0.43 17.09 18.55
C GLN A 63 -0.10 16.15 19.63
N ALA A 64 -1.29 16.41 20.19
CA ALA A 64 -1.90 15.51 21.17
C ALA A 64 -2.24 14.14 20.56
N VAL A 65 -2.80 14.13 19.35
CA VAL A 65 -3.00 12.89 18.58
C VAL A 65 -1.66 12.23 18.24
N GLY A 66 -0.64 13.03 17.92
CA GLY A 66 0.72 12.53 17.70
C GLY A 66 1.28 11.75 18.89
N LYS A 67 1.00 12.18 20.13
CA LYS A 67 1.41 11.44 21.34
C LYS A 67 0.73 10.08 21.45
N GLN A 68 -0.53 9.95 21.01
CA GLN A 68 -1.22 8.66 20.97
C GLN A 68 -0.59 7.72 19.94
N ILE A 69 -0.23 8.27 18.77
CA ILE A 69 0.47 7.51 17.73
C ILE A 69 1.84 7.03 18.23
N ASN A 70 2.58 7.88 18.92
CA ASN A 70 3.86 7.51 19.51
C ASN A 70 3.69 6.34 20.49
N ALA A 71 2.68 6.40 21.37
CA ALA A 71 2.39 5.33 22.30
C ALA A 71 2.05 4.01 21.58
N ILE A 72 1.35 4.07 20.44
CA ILE A 72 1.10 2.89 19.60
C ILE A 72 2.43 2.37 19.00
N LEU A 73 3.23 3.24 18.39
CA LEU A 73 4.49 2.85 17.75
C LEU A 73 5.50 2.23 18.74
N ASP A 74 5.54 2.73 19.96
CA ASP A 74 6.41 2.21 21.02
C ASP A 74 6.06 0.78 21.45
N THR A 75 4.85 0.29 21.14
CA THR A 75 4.45 -1.11 21.38
C THR A 75 4.96 -2.09 20.34
N TYR A 76 5.45 -1.60 19.19
CA TYR A 76 5.87 -2.46 18.07
C TYR A 76 7.35 -2.85 18.18
N PRO A 77 7.67 -4.13 18.42
CA PRO A 77 9.06 -4.58 18.49
C PRO A 77 9.81 -4.46 17.18
N GLU A 78 9.09 -4.36 16.05
CA GLU A 78 9.64 -4.19 14.71
C GLU A 78 10.10 -2.77 14.42
N VAL A 79 9.60 -1.77 15.16
CA VAL A 79 9.97 -0.38 14.97
C VAL A 79 11.36 -0.14 15.56
N LYS A 80 12.24 0.50 14.79
CA LYS A 80 13.56 0.91 15.21
C LYS A 80 13.56 2.37 15.66
N ASN A 81 13.06 3.25 14.79
CA ASN A 81 12.97 4.69 15.03
C ASN A 81 11.76 5.24 14.26
N TYR A 82 11.26 6.39 14.68
CA TYR A 82 10.26 7.14 13.92
C TYR A 82 10.46 8.64 14.10
N ILE A 83 9.99 9.41 13.11
CA ILE A 83 9.95 10.87 13.15
C ILE A 83 8.53 11.27 12.81
N GLY A 84 7.86 11.99 13.71
CA GLY A 84 6.56 12.59 13.51
C GLY A 84 6.68 14.10 13.31
N ILE A 85 6.13 14.61 12.21
CA ILE A 85 6.09 16.02 11.86
C ILE A 85 4.64 16.49 11.95
N SER A 86 4.29 17.17 13.02
CA SER A 86 2.97 17.82 13.17
C SER A 86 2.96 19.14 12.41
N GLY A 87 1.84 19.44 11.76
CA GLY A 87 1.71 20.65 10.93
C GLY A 87 2.14 20.47 9.48
N PHE A 88 2.44 19.24 9.07
CA PHE A 88 2.86 18.92 7.71
C PHE A 88 2.16 17.67 7.17
N SER A 89 1.57 17.80 5.99
CA SER A 89 1.00 16.71 5.22
C SER A 89 1.87 16.44 4.00
N ILE A 90 2.26 15.18 3.78
CA ILE A 90 2.99 14.78 2.56
C ILE A 90 2.19 15.02 1.27
N MET A 91 0.86 15.12 1.38
CA MET A 91 -0.03 15.35 0.24
C MET A 91 -0.43 16.80 0.08
N GLY A 92 -0.62 17.54 1.18
CA GLY A 92 -1.18 18.89 1.19
C GLY A 92 -0.25 20.01 1.67
N GLY A 93 1.02 19.70 2.02
CA GLY A 93 1.98 20.69 2.52
C GLY A 93 1.73 21.10 3.96
N GLU A 94 1.97 22.36 4.29
CA GLU A 94 1.82 22.89 5.65
C GLU A 94 0.34 23.07 6.01
N GLN A 95 -0.11 22.33 7.04
CA GLN A 95 -1.48 22.35 7.54
C GLN A 95 -1.48 22.05 9.04
N SER A 96 -2.02 22.95 9.87
CA SER A 96 -2.07 22.77 11.34
C SER A 96 -2.80 21.50 11.79
N ASN A 97 -3.77 21.05 11.01
CA ASN A 97 -4.61 19.88 11.26
C ASN A 97 -4.06 18.57 10.64
N ALA A 98 -2.82 18.59 10.16
CA ALA A 98 -2.20 17.42 9.55
C ALA A 98 -0.88 17.05 10.21
N GLY A 99 -0.49 15.79 10.07
CA GLY A 99 0.81 15.28 10.50
C GLY A 99 1.28 14.13 9.64
N THR A 100 2.58 13.98 9.52
CA THR A 100 3.21 12.88 8.78
C THR A 100 4.24 12.19 9.65
N TYR A 101 4.22 10.88 9.66
CA TYR A 101 5.17 10.03 10.37
C TYR A 101 5.97 9.21 9.38
N PHE A 102 7.29 9.23 9.53
CA PHE A 102 8.21 8.33 8.85
C PHE A 102 8.69 7.30 9.87
N VAL A 103 8.30 6.05 9.69
CA VAL A 103 8.59 4.97 10.64
C VAL A 103 9.56 4.00 10.01
N VAL A 104 10.75 3.90 10.60
CA VAL A 104 11.83 3.00 10.18
C VAL A 104 11.75 1.71 10.98
N LEU A 105 11.70 0.58 10.29
CA LEU A 105 11.67 -0.73 10.88
C LEU A 105 13.09 -1.28 11.10
N LYS A 106 13.23 -2.27 11.99
CA LYS A 106 14.48 -2.99 12.18
C LYS A 106 14.89 -3.75 10.92
N PRO A 107 16.18 -4.09 10.74
CA PRO A 107 16.64 -4.88 9.61
C PRO A 107 15.91 -6.22 9.49
N TRP A 108 15.78 -6.75 8.29
CA TRP A 108 15.08 -8.02 8.00
C TRP A 108 15.60 -9.21 8.80
N GLY A 109 16.91 -9.23 9.12
CA GLY A 109 17.51 -10.25 9.98
C GLY A 109 16.89 -10.34 11.37
N GLU A 110 16.35 -9.23 11.87
CA GLU A 110 15.69 -9.10 13.18
C GLU A 110 14.16 -9.20 13.09
N ARG A 111 13.58 -9.11 11.88
CA ARG A 111 12.14 -9.19 11.58
C ARG A 111 11.79 -10.45 10.79
N LYS A 112 12.05 -11.63 11.33
CA LYS A 112 11.80 -12.90 10.64
C LYS A 112 10.34 -13.29 10.69
N GLY A 113 9.79 -13.72 9.54
CA GLY A 113 8.44 -14.25 9.41
C GLY A 113 7.46 -13.30 8.73
N LYS A 114 6.40 -13.87 8.16
CA LYS A 114 5.40 -13.15 7.34
C LYS A 114 4.65 -12.06 8.10
N ASN A 115 4.55 -12.16 9.43
CA ASN A 115 3.83 -11.19 10.26
C ASN A 115 4.67 -9.96 10.64
N HIS A 116 5.96 -9.95 10.32
CA HIS A 116 6.90 -8.87 10.64
C HIS A 116 7.36 -8.08 9.41
N THR A 117 6.74 -8.30 8.26
CA THR A 117 6.96 -7.49 7.05
C THR A 117 6.37 -6.09 7.23
N ALA A 118 6.88 -5.10 6.49
CA ALA A 118 6.36 -3.73 6.52
C ALA A 118 4.85 -3.70 6.26
N ALA A 119 4.35 -4.45 5.27
CA ALA A 119 2.92 -4.54 4.98
C ALA A 119 2.10 -5.12 6.15
N ALA A 120 2.61 -6.15 6.84
CA ALA A 120 1.94 -6.73 8.01
C ALA A 120 1.93 -5.76 9.21
N VAL A 121 3.02 -5.03 9.43
CA VAL A 121 3.10 -3.98 10.47
C VAL A 121 2.12 -2.85 10.17
N VAL A 122 2.09 -2.36 8.93
CA VAL A 122 1.15 -1.33 8.47
C VAL A 122 -0.29 -1.75 8.67
N LYS A 123 -0.65 -3.00 8.34
CA LYS A 123 -2.00 -3.51 8.56
C LYS A 123 -2.39 -3.45 10.04
N ARG A 124 -1.55 -3.97 10.94
CA ARG A 124 -1.79 -3.94 12.39
C ARG A 124 -1.84 -2.49 12.92
N PHE A 125 -0.97 -1.63 12.42
CA PHE A 125 -0.98 -0.22 12.80
C PHE A 125 -2.32 0.44 12.42
N ASN A 126 -2.83 0.23 11.21
CA ASN A 126 -4.10 0.78 10.78
C ASN A 126 -5.28 0.26 11.63
N GLU A 127 -5.26 -1.01 12.02
CA GLU A 127 -6.26 -1.59 12.92
C GLU A 127 -6.23 -0.92 14.31
N MET A 128 -5.05 -0.65 14.86
CA MET A 128 -4.91 0.05 16.16
C MET A 128 -5.21 1.54 16.04
N ALA A 129 -4.76 2.20 14.98
CA ALA A 129 -4.99 3.62 14.75
C ALA A 129 -6.49 3.95 14.57
N TYR A 130 -7.29 2.99 14.14
CA TYR A 130 -8.75 3.15 14.04
C TYR A 130 -9.42 3.45 15.39
N SER A 131 -8.77 3.12 16.52
CA SER A 131 -9.26 3.48 17.86
C SER A 131 -9.17 4.97 18.18
N ILE A 132 -8.33 5.71 17.45
CA ILE A 132 -8.18 7.16 17.61
C ILE A 132 -9.26 7.85 16.78
N GLN A 133 -10.27 8.39 17.46
CA GLN A 133 -11.45 8.98 16.80
C GLN A 133 -11.31 10.46 16.48
N GLU A 134 -10.24 11.10 16.91
CA GLU A 134 -10.02 12.55 16.74
C GLU A 134 -9.69 12.95 15.30
N GLY A 135 -9.32 12.02 14.45
CA GLY A 135 -8.97 12.26 13.06
C GLY A 135 -8.84 10.97 12.24
N GLN A 136 -8.55 11.13 10.97
CA GLN A 136 -8.23 10.03 10.08
C GLN A 136 -6.73 9.74 10.15
N ILE A 137 -6.38 8.52 10.53
CA ILE A 137 -5.00 8.07 10.62
C ILE A 137 -4.86 6.82 9.78
N PHE A 138 -3.94 6.83 8.85
CA PHE A 138 -3.64 5.65 8.05
C PHE A 138 -2.15 5.58 7.71
N ALA A 139 -1.65 4.38 7.69
CA ALA A 139 -0.29 4.09 7.27
C ALA A 139 -0.28 3.36 5.94
N MET A 140 0.77 3.59 5.16
CA MET A 140 1.01 2.93 3.88
C MET A 140 2.48 2.60 3.70
N VAL A 141 2.76 1.52 2.99
CA VAL A 141 4.11 1.25 2.48
C VAL A 141 4.30 2.13 1.25
N PRO A 142 5.39 2.91 1.16
CA PRO A 142 5.67 3.70 -0.03
C PRO A 142 5.79 2.82 -1.28
N PRO A 143 5.43 3.33 -2.46
CA PRO A 143 5.63 2.59 -3.70
C PRO A 143 7.12 2.35 -3.96
N ALA A 144 7.45 1.19 -4.54
CA ALA A 144 8.83 0.79 -4.84
C ALA A 144 9.57 1.77 -5.79
N ILE A 145 8.84 2.59 -6.55
CA ILE A 145 9.42 3.62 -7.41
C ILE A 145 8.91 5.00 -6.98
N PRO A 146 9.77 5.85 -6.37
CA PRO A 146 9.42 7.22 -6.02
C PRO A 146 8.97 8.02 -7.28
N GLY A 147 7.86 8.72 -7.18
CA GLY A 147 7.35 9.56 -8.27
C GLY A 147 6.31 8.90 -9.19
N LEU A 148 6.08 7.59 -9.08
CA LEU A 148 4.95 6.91 -9.74
C LEU A 148 3.66 6.96 -8.92
N GLY A 149 3.49 7.99 -8.09
CA GLY A 149 2.37 8.17 -7.18
C GLY A 149 2.69 7.73 -5.75
N ALA A 150 2.20 8.46 -4.77
CA ALA A 150 2.38 8.14 -3.35
C ALA A 150 1.57 6.89 -2.94
N THR A 151 0.58 6.54 -3.72
CA THR A 151 -0.25 5.33 -3.61
C THR A 151 -0.53 4.82 -5.01
N GLY A 152 -0.41 3.51 -5.24
CA GLY A 152 -0.87 2.91 -6.48
C GLY A 152 -2.37 3.20 -6.64
N GLY A 153 -2.77 3.72 -7.81
CA GLY A 153 -4.18 4.00 -8.06
C GLY A 153 -4.40 5.17 -9.02
N LEU A 154 -5.65 5.59 -9.10
CA LEU A 154 -6.10 6.71 -9.92
C LEU A 154 -6.42 7.89 -9.00
N GLN A 155 -5.80 9.03 -9.24
CA GLN A 155 -6.15 10.29 -8.57
C GLN A 155 -7.11 11.08 -9.45
N LEU A 156 -8.28 11.39 -8.91
CA LEU A 156 -9.28 12.22 -9.57
C LEU A 156 -9.39 13.55 -8.83
N GLN A 157 -9.23 14.65 -9.54
CA GLN A 157 -9.45 15.99 -9.03
C GLN A 157 -10.82 16.47 -9.50
N LEU A 158 -11.68 16.85 -8.55
CA LEU A 158 -13.00 17.41 -8.82
C LEU A 158 -12.97 18.90 -8.57
N GLU A 159 -13.26 19.71 -9.59
CA GLU A 159 -13.26 21.18 -9.51
C GLU A 159 -14.68 21.72 -9.72
N ASP A 160 -15.08 22.69 -8.88
CA ASP A 160 -16.34 23.42 -9.04
C ASP A 160 -16.17 24.65 -9.94
N ASN A 161 -16.29 24.44 -11.26
CA ASN A 161 -16.21 25.53 -12.24
C ASN A 161 -17.48 26.37 -12.35
N ARG A 162 -18.58 25.96 -11.67
CA ARG A 162 -19.87 26.66 -11.73
C ARG A 162 -20.13 27.47 -10.49
N ASN A 163 -19.26 27.40 -9.49
CA ASN A 163 -19.40 28.09 -8.20
C ASN A 163 -20.72 27.73 -7.47
N LEU A 164 -21.09 26.45 -7.53
CA LEU A 164 -22.32 25.91 -6.93
C LEU A 164 -22.25 25.84 -5.41
N GLY A 165 -21.05 25.86 -4.86
CA GLY A 165 -20.81 25.89 -3.43
C GLY A 165 -20.55 24.51 -2.80
N PRO A 166 -20.14 24.49 -1.51
CA PRO A 166 -19.63 23.29 -0.85
C PRO A 166 -20.68 22.18 -0.69
N THR A 167 -21.95 22.50 -0.57
CA THR A 167 -23.01 21.50 -0.39
C THR A 167 -23.22 20.66 -1.64
N GLU A 168 -23.25 21.28 -2.80
CA GLU A 168 -23.42 20.57 -4.07
C GLU A 168 -22.16 19.79 -4.45
N MET A 169 -20.98 20.32 -4.13
CA MET A 169 -19.73 19.62 -4.28
C MET A 169 -19.72 18.33 -3.43
N GLN A 170 -20.14 18.39 -2.17
CA GLN A 170 -20.25 17.21 -1.32
C GLN A 170 -21.24 16.17 -1.85
N GLN A 171 -22.36 16.60 -2.40
CA GLN A 171 -23.32 15.68 -3.03
C GLN A 171 -22.73 15.00 -4.27
N ALA A 172 -22.01 15.76 -5.09
CA ALA A 172 -21.33 15.22 -6.27
C ALA A 172 -20.25 14.18 -5.87
N ILE A 173 -19.44 14.48 -4.85
CA ILE A 173 -18.45 13.55 -4.28
C ILE A 173 -19.14 12.29 -3.74
N GLY A 174 -20.22 12.44 -2.97
CA GLY A 174 -20.99 11.31 -2.43
C GLY A 174 -21.56 10.40 -3.50
N THR A 175 -22.11 10.98 -4.57
CA THR A 175 -22.62 10.22 -5.74
C THR A 175 -21.51 9.47 -6.46
N LEU A 176 -20.37 10.13 -6.67
CA LEU A 176 -19.19 9.55 -7.30
C LEU A 176 -18.65 8.40 -6.47
N LEU A 177 -18.46 8.58 -5.16
CA LEU A 177 -17.98 7.54 -4.25
C LEU A 177 -18.91 6.32 -4.24
N ASN A 178 -20.23 6.53 -4.18
CA ASN A 178 -21.21 5.44 -4.20
C ASN A 178 -21.21 4.67 -5.53
N THR A 179 -21.08 5.39 -6.64
CA THR A 179 -21.03 4.78 -7.97
C THR A 179 -19.77 3.90 -8.13
N TYR A 180 -18.63 4.37 -7.65
CA TYR A 180 -17.36 3.64 -7.83
C TYR A 180 -17.12 2.54 -6.80
N ARG A 181 -17.69 2.62 -5.59
CA ARG A 181 -17.63 1.54 -4.58
C ARG A 181 -18.22 0.21 -5.08
N THR A 182 -19.15 0.28 -6.04
CA THR A 182 -19.77 -0.92 -6.63
C THR A 182 -18.93 -1.54 -7.75
N LYS A 183 -17.80 -0.92 -8.14
CA LYS A 183 -16.96 -1.40 -9.24
C LYS A 183 -15.87 -2.34 -8.71
N PRO A 184 -15.87 -3.63 -9.12
CA PRO A 184 -14.89 -4.61 -8.60
C PRO A 184 -13.43 -4.31 -9.01
N ALA A 185 -13.23 -3.42 -9.98
CA ALA A 185 -11.89 -3.00 -10.42
C ALA A 185 -11.19 -2.03 -9.44
N LEU A 186 -11.93 -1.46 -8.46
CA LEU A 186 -11.41 -0.52 -7.49
C LEU A 186 -11.43 -1.14 -6.10
N ALA A 187 -10.25 -1.36 -5.51
CA ALA A 187 -10.12 -1.97 -4.19
C ALA A 187 -10.62 -1.05 -3.07
N SER A 188 -10.39 0.26 -3.19
CA SER A 188 -10.90 1.28 -2.27
C SER A 188 -10.96 2.64 -2.95
N ILE A 189 -11.88 3.49 -2.51
CA ILE A 189 -11.96 4.89 -2.92
C ILE A 189 -12.22 5.76 -1.71
N SER A 190 -11.48 6.85 -1.57
CA SER A 190 -11.61 7.85 -0.51
C SER A 190 -11.55 9.25 -1.09
N SER A 191 -12.21 10.22 -0.42
CA SER A 191 -12.05 11.65 -0.68
C SER A 191 -11.32 12.29 0.48
N GLN A 192 -10.56 13.32 0.19
CA GLN A 192 -9.92 14.20 1.16
C GLN A 192 -10.65 15.52 1.24
#